data_d447aa6ae3b7aca15beda874ffc6b989
#
_entry.id   d447aa6ae3b7aca15beda874ffc6b989
#
_cell.length_a   1.000
_cell.length_b   1.000
_cell.length_c   1.000
_cell.angle_alpha   90.00
_cell.angle_beta   90.00
_cell.angle_gamma   90.00
#
_symmetry.space_group_name_H-M   'P 1'
#
loop_
_entity.id
_entity.type
_entity.pdbx_description
1 polymer ?
#
loop_
_entity_poly.entity_id
_entity_poly.type
_entity_poly.pdbx_seq_one_letter_code
_entity_poly.pdbx_strand_id
1 'polypeptide(L)' 'MQSIEQIEMARYRAELDDDVAHLVRKYCRIMGWEVPELDEKAARALILQALRDALAKVEAG' A
#
# COMPACT_ATOMS: atom_id res chain seq x y z
N MET A 1 24.22 12.05 12.71
CA MET A 1 23.12 12.89 13.22
C MET A 1 21.94 12.80 12.25
N GLN A 2 20.74 12.59 12.77
CA GLN A 2 19.55 12.52 11.93
C GLN A 2 19.06 13.92 11.54
N SER A 3 18.55 14.04 10.32
CA SER A 3 17.92 15.28 9.87
C SER A 3 16.53 15.42 10.50
N ILE A 4 15.98 16.62 10.41
CA ILE A 4 14.61 16.89 10.87
C ILE A 4 13.63 15.99 10.09
N GLU A 5 13.84 15.81 8.81
CA GLU A 5 13.01 14.97 7.95
C GLU A 5 13.04 13.50 8.38
N GLN A 6 14.22 12.99 8.75
CA GLN A 6 14.36 11.62 9.24
C GLN A 6 13.64 11.42 10.57
N ILE A 7 13.75 12.39 11.47
CA ILE A 7 13.08 12.35 12.77
C ILE A 7 11.56 12.33 12.58
N GLU A 8 11.04 13.20 11.72
CA GLU A 8 9.60 13.24 11.43
C GLU A 8 9.12 11.97 10.75
N MET A 9 9.89 11.43 9.81
CA MET A 9 9.52 10.18 9.14
C MET A 9 9.46 9.03 10.13
N ALA A 10 10.42 8.94 11.05
CA ALA A 10 10.42 7.91 12.09
C ALA A 10 9.17 7.99 12.97
N ARG A 11 8.72 9.23 13.24
CA ARG A 11 7.52 9.48 14.05
C ARG A 11 6.24 8.92 13.40
N TYR A 12 6.14 9.03 12.07
CA TYR A 12 4.93 8.63 11.34
C TYR A 12 5.05 7.28 10.65
N ARG A 13 6.20 6.61 10.76
CA ARG A 13 6.45 5.38 10.01
C ARG A 13 5.46 4.27 10.32
N ALA A 14 5.12 4.07 11.60
CA ALA A 14 4.18 3.03 11.99
C ALA A 14 2.78 3.31 11.42
N GLU A 15 2.36 4.57 11.46
CA GLU A 15 1.07 4.97 10.89
C GLU A 15 1.05 4.78 9.38
N LEU A 16 2.12 5.16 8.71
CA LEU A 16 2.26 4.96 7.26
C LEU A 16 2.18 3.48 6.90
N ASP A 17 2.88 2.63 7.65
CA ASP A 17 2.86 1.18 7.41
C ASP A 17 1.44 0.62 7.58
N ASP A 18 0.72 1.08 8.61
CA ASP A 18 -0.66 0.68 8.83
C ASP A 18 -1.58 1.14 7.71
N ASP A 19 -1.39 2.35 7.23
CA ASP A 19 -2.19 2.91 6.13
C ASP A 19 -1.99 2.08 4.86
N VAL A 20 -0.75 1.71 4.55
CA VAL A 20 -0.45 0.89 3.37
C VAL A 20 -1.09 -0.49 3.50
N ALA A 21 -0.97 -1.13 4.66
CA ALA A 21 -1.60 -2.42 4.91
C ALA A 21 -3.11 -2.34 4.76
N HIS A 22 -3.70 -1.23 5.23
CA HIS A 22 -5.13 -0.96 5.12
C HIS A 22 -5.58 -0.86 3.65
N LEU A 23 -4.79 -0.17 2.84
CA LEU A 23 -5.08 -0.06 1.40
C LEU A 23 -5.13 -1.42 0.72
N VAL A 24 -4.16 -2.27 1.02
CA VAL A 24 -4.12 -3.62 0.44
C VAL A 24 -5.35 -4.41 0.84
N ARG A 25 -5.69 -4.40 2.13
CA ARG A 25 -6.87 -5.12 2.62
C ARG A 25 -8.17 -4.58 2.03
N LYS A 26 -8.27 -3.27 1.88
CA LYS A 26 -9.43 -2.61 1.30
C LYS A 26 -9.73 -3.13 -0.10
N TYR A 27 -8.73 -3.13 -0.96
CA TYR A 27 -8.92 -3.55 -2.35
C TYR A 27 -9.10 -5.05 -2.50
N CYS A 28 -8.43 -5.85 -1.67
CA CYS A 28 -8.68 -7.29 -1.63
C CYS A 28 -10.14 -7.58 -1.27
N ARG A 29 -10.67 -6.86 -0.29
CA ARG A 29 -12.06 -7.02 0.16
C ARG A 29 -13.06 -6.61 -0.91
N ILE A 30 -12.82 -5.46 -1.56
CA ILE A 30 -13.71 -4.97 -2.62
C ILE A 30 -13.76 -5.96 -3.77
N MET A 31 -12.59 -6.41 -4.23
CA MET A 31 -12.50 -7.35 -5.35
C MET A 31 -13.13 -8.71 -5.00
N GLY A 32 -12.90 -9.21 -3.79
CA GLY A 32 -13.49 -10.45 -3.32
C GLY A 32 -15.00 -10.37 -3.18
N TRP A 33 -15.52 -9.20 -2.84
CA TRP A 33 -16.95 -8.97 -2.75
C TRP A 33 -17.62 -9.05 -4.13
N GLU A 34 -17.00 -8.46 -5.14
CA GLU A 34 -17.56 -8.43 -6.50
C GLU A 34 -17.38 -9.74 -7.24
N VAL A 35 -16.28 -10.46 -6.97
CA VAL A 35 -15.93 -11.71 -7.65
C VAL A 35 -15.62 -12.79 -6.61
N PRO A 36 -16.65 -13.57 -6.18
CA PRO A 36 -16.46 -14.57 -5.12
C PRO A 36 -15.40 -15.64 -5.41
N GLU A 37 -15.16 -15.94 -6.69
CA GLU A 37 -14.16 -16.94 -7.10
C GLU A 37 -12.75 -16.38 -7.18
N LEU A 38 -12.54 -15.13 -6.78
CA LEU A 38 -11.26 -14.46 -6.88
C LEU A 38 -10.19 -15.18 -6.06
N ASP A 39 -9.03 -15.38 -6.68
CA ASP A 39 -7.84 -15.88 -5.97
C ASP A 39 -7.24 -14.71 -5.17
N GLU A 40 -7.35 -14.78 -3.85
CA GLU A 40 -6.85 -13.72 -2.98
C GLU A 40 -5.35 -13.48 -3.11
N LYS A 41 -4.57 -14.54 -3.30
CA LYS A 41 -3.11 -14.39 -3.48
C LYS A 41 -2.77 -13.65 -4.76
N ALA A 42 -3.44 -14.01 -5.85
CA ALA A 42 -3.23 -13.35 -7.13
C ALA A 42 -3.67 -11.89 -7.07
N ALA A 43 -4.83 -11.63 -6.46
CA ALA A 43 -5.35 -10.28 -6.30
C ALA A 43 -4.39 -9.42 -5.46
N ARG A 44 -3.91 -9.96 -4.36
CA ARG A 44 -2.97 -9.25 -3.47
C ARG A 44 -1.68 -8.90 -4.22
N ALA A 45 -1.14 -9.83 -4.99
CA ALA A 45 0.07 -9.58 -5.77
C ALA A 45 -0.13 -8.46 -6.79
N LEU A 46 -1.27 -8.43 -7.47
CA LEU A 46 -1.60 -7.38 -8.43
C LEU A 46 -1.81 -6.02 -7.75
N ILE A 47 -2.45 -6.01 -6.59
CA ILE A 47 -2.62 -4.79 -5.81
C ILE A 47 -1.25 -4.23 -5.39
N LEU A 48 -0.36 -5.09 -4.90
CA LEU A 48 0.97 -4.67 -4.49
C LEU A 48 1.76 -4.11 -5.69
N GLN A 49 1.64 -4.74 -6.85
CA GLN A 49 2.29 -4.23 -8.06
C GLN A 49 1.72 -2.88 -8.46
N ALA A 50 0.41 -2.72 -8.39
CA ALA A 50 -0.23 -1.44 -8.68
C ALA A 50 0.23 -0.33 -7.72
N LEU A 51 0.44 -0.67 -6.45
CA LEU A 51 0.98 0.28 -5.48
C LEU A 51 2.40 0.70 -5.83
N ARG A 52 3.24 -0.24 -6.23
CA ARG A 52 4.60 0.08 -6.70
C ARG A 52 4.56 1.01 -7.90
N ASP A 53 3.67 0.74 -8.85
CA ASP A 53 3.49 1.58 -10.03
C ASP A 53 3.02 2.99 -9.66
N ALA A 54 2.10 3.08 -8.72
CA ALA A 54 1.60 4.36 -8.22
C ALA A 54 2.71 5.16 -7.55
N LEU A 55 3.56 4.49 -6.75
CA LEU A 55 4.71 5.14 -6.11
C LEU A 55 5.67 5.69 -7.15
N ALA A 56 5.93 4.93 -8.21
CA ALA A 56 6.81 5.38 -9.30
C ALA A 56 6.25 6.64 -9.97
N LYS A 57 4.93 6.73 -10.14
CA LYS A 57 4.28 7.92 -10.70
C LYS A 57 4.43 9.14 -9.79
N VAL A 58 4.31 8.94 -8.49
CA VAL A 58 4.50 10.01 -7.50
C VAL A 58 5.94 10.50 -7.53
N GLU A 59 6.89 9.59 -7.62
CA GLU A 59 8.31 9.94 -7.71
C GLU A 59 8.63 10.75 -8.98
N ALA A 60 8.01 10.38 -10.09
CA ALA A 60 8.24 11.03 -11.37
C ALA A 60 7.59 12.41 -11.44
N GLY A 61 6.53 12.58 -10.70
CA GLY A 61 5.73 13.78 -10.77
C GLY A 61 6.10 14.88 -9.88
#